data_8e2d6e2a43ec19bf141c6ea5613543b7
#
_entry.id   8e2d6e2a43ec19bf141c6ea5613543b7
#
_cell.length_a   1.000
_cell.length_b   1.000
_cell.length_c   1.000
_cell.angle_alpha   90.00
_cell.angle_beta   90.00
_cell.angle_gamma   90.00
#
_symmetry.space_group_name_H-M   'P 1'
#
loop_
_entity.id
_entity.type
_entity.pdbx_description
1 polymer ?
#
loop_
_entity_poly.entity_id
_entity_poly.type
_entity_poly.pdbx_seq_one_letter_code
_entity_poly.pdbx_strand_id
1 'polypeptide(L)'
;MNTLRYGLRFLLRARTYTLINLLGLAFSLACCIILLRYIHRELTVDTHCVDRENVYVSRCQIGENDALVSSTLNGDTLAVDPSLVMQRSRVTLLDHDMIRYKDNRLQVNMIVADTTFLKLFRYQLLQGEYSLSKPGMALLSEHLAHKLFGKQNPIGETFVLSTGKSVTVSGIFATPENKSILQVDAFLSALPGVCR
;
A
#
# COMPACT_ATOMS: atom_id res chain seq x y z
N MET A 1 -16.54 -32.77 -41.79
CA MET A 1 -16.38 -33.40 -40.46
C MET A 1 -15.30 -34.47 -40.38
N ASN A 2 -14.66 -34.89 -41.47
CA ASN A 2 -13.70 -36.00 -41.46
C ASN A 2 -12.26 -35.60 -41.17
N THR A 3 -11.85 -34.36 -41.47
CA THR A 3 -10.48 -33.84 -41.27
C THR A 3 -10.02 -33.79 -39.82
N LEU A 4 -10.93 -33.44 -38.92
CA LEU A 4 -10.67 -33.42 -37.46
C LEU A 4 -10.42 -34.83 -36.90
N ARG A 5 -11.15 -35.84 -37.39
CA ARG A 5 -10.96 -37.23 -36.96
C ARG A 5 -9.65 -37.81 -37.45
N TYR A 6 -9.21 -37.46 -38.66
CA TYR A 6 -7.91 -37.88 -39.20
C TYR A 6 -6.76 -37.23 -38.44
N GLY A 7 -6.84 -35.92 -38.14
CA GLY A 7 -5.86 -35.21 -37.32
C GLY A 7 -5.71 -35.80 -35.92
N LEU A 8 -6.83 -36.12 -35.28
CA LEU A 8 -6.82 -36.71 -33.94
C LEU A 8 -6.18 -38.12 -33.93
N ARG A 9 -6.46 -38.95 -34.93
CA ARG A 9 -5.81 -40.26 -35.06
C ARG A 9 -4.31 -40.15 -35.33
N PHE A 10 -3.85 -39.17 -36.08
CA PHE A 10 -2.43 -38.95 -36.35
C PHE A 10 -1.71 -38.51 -35.04
N LEU A 11 -2.29 -37.58 -34.27
CA LEU A 11 -1.79 -37.16 -32.99
C LEU A 11 -1.68 -38.32 -31.99
N LEU A 12 -2.66 -39.19 -31.94
CA LEU A 12 -2.67 -40.37 -31.06
C LEU A 12 -1.65 -41.44 -31.49
N ARG A 13 -1.25 -41.48 -32.76
CA ARG A 13 -0.23 -42.43 -33.26
C ARG A 13 1.20 -41.97 -32.92
N ALA A 14 1.46 -40.66 -32.88
CA ALA A 14 2.74 -40.06 -32.55
C ALA A 14 2.77 -39.52 -31.10
N ARG A 15 2.46 -40.38 -30.12
CA ARG A 15 2.23 -40.01 -28.73
C ARG A 15 3.35 -39.16 -28.12
N THR A 16 4.61 -39.58 -28.26
CA THR A 16 5.76 -38.89 -27.66
C THR A 16 5.94 -37.50 -28.26
N TYR A 17 5.86 -37.34 -29.56
CA TYR A 17 5.98 -36.06 -30.25
C TYR A 17 4.85 -35.09 -29.84
N THR A 18 3.61 -35.62 -29.83
CA THR A 18 2.45 -34.82 -29.42
C THR A 18 2.54 -34.38 -27.96
N LEU A 19 3.01 -35.26 -27.07
CA LEU A 19 3.19 -34.96 -25.65
C LEU A 19 4.25 -33.82 -25.44
N ILE A 20 5.38 -33.93 -26.13
CA ILE A 20 6.45 -32.91 -26.03
C ILE A 20 5.94 -31.55 -26.52
N ASN A 21 5.25 -31.52 -27.66
CA ASN A 21 4.70 -30.27 -28.18
C ASN A 21 3.62 -29.70 -27.28
N LEU A 22 2.74 -30.54 -26.70
CA LEU A 22 1.71 -30.10 -25.79
C LEU A 22 2.29 -29.53 -24.50
N LEU A 23 3.31 -30.19 -23.92
CA LEU A 23 4.02 -29.70 -22.75
C LEU A 23 4.73 -28.39 -23.03
N GLY A 24 5.42 -28.26 -24.19
CA GLY A 24 6.06 -27.01 -24.59
C GLY A 24 5.06 -25.88 -24.76
N LEU A 25 3.93 -26.13 -25.40
CA LEU A 25 2.86 -25.14 -25.56
C LEU A 25 2.24 -24.75 -24.20
N ALA A 26 1.96 -25.73 -23.34
CA ALA A 26 1.40 -25.49 -22.02
C ALA A 26 2.34 -24.64 -21.15
N PHE A 27 3.64 -24.97 -21.17
CA PHE A 27 4.67 -24.19 -20.45
C PHE A 27 4.78 -22.76 -20.97
N SER A 28 4.84 -22.59 -22.29
CA SER A 28 4.88 -21.27 -22.93
C SER A 28 3.64 -20.42 -22.56
N LEU A 29 2.45 -21.03 -22.63
CA LEU A 29 1.21 -20.35 -22.26
C LEU A 29 1.18 -19.95 -20.78
N ALA A 30 1.65 -20.83 -19.90
CA ALA A 30 1.76 -20.54 -18.48
C ALA A 30 2.68 -19.34 -18.21
N CYS A 31 3.84 -19.28 -18.85
CA CYS A 31 4.76 -18.14 -18.77
C CYS A 31 4.08 -16.84 -19.24
N CYS A 32 3.39 -16.89 -20.37
CA CYS A 32 2.66 -15.72 -20.89
C CYS A 32 1.60 -15.23 -19.92
N ILE A 33 0.82 -16.13 -19.32
CA ILE A 33 -0.22 -15.76 -18.34
C ILE A 33 0.40 -15.13 -17.11
N ILE A 34 1.50 -15.66 -16.58
CA ILE A 34 2.20 -15.10 -15.43
C ILE A 34 2.71 -13.69 -15.74
N LEU A 35 3.35 -13.51 -16.91
CA LEU A 35 3.84 -12.20 -17.33
C LEU A 35 2.71 -11.18 -17.50
N LEU A 36 1.59 -11.57 -18.13
CA LEU A 36 0.45 -10.71 -18.29
C LEU A 36 -0.17 -10.29 -16.95
N ARG A 37 -0.27 -11.23 -15.99
CA ARG A 37 -0.72 -10.91 -14.63
C ARG A 37 0.23 -9.97 -13.91
N TYR A 38 1.54 -10.18 -14.08
CA TYR A 38 2.55 -9.29 -13.50
C TYR A 38 2.43 -7.87 -14.06
N ILE A 39 2.38 -7.73 -15.40
CA ILE A 39 2.22 -6.45 -16.08
C ILE A 39 0.92 -5.76 -15.64
N HIS A 40 -0.19 -6.48 -15.63
CA HIS A 40 -1.47 -5.93 -15.18
C HIS A 40 -1.39 -5.40 -13.75
N ARG A 41 -0.80 -6.18 -12.85
CA ARG A 41 -0.61 -5.77 -11.45
C ARG A 41 0.27 -4.52 -11.32
N GLU A 42 1.31 -4.39 -12.14
CA GLU A 42 2.20 -3.23 -12.11
C GLU A 42 1.55 -1.97 -12.68
N LEU A 43 0.73 -2.12 -13.73
CA LEU A 43 -0.01 -1.01 -14.32
C LEU A 43 -1.18 -0.52 -13.45
N THR A 44 -1.66 -1.34 -12.52
CA THR A 44 -2.77 -0.99 -11.61
C THR A 44 -2.31 -0.50 -10.24
N VAL A 45 -1.02 -0.17 -10.08
CA VAL A 45 -0.50 0.41 -8.83
C VAL A 45 -1.17 1.75 -8.54
N ASP A 46 -1.53 1.98 -7.28
CA ASP A 46 -2.10 3.23 -6.74
C ASP A 46 -3.35 3.75 -7.48
N THR A 47 -4.15 2.86 -8.05
CA THR A 47 -5.41 3.25 -8.73
C THR A 47 -6.46 3.82 -7.78
N HIS A 48 -6.30 3.66 -6.47
CA HIS A 48 -7.15 4.27 -5.45
C HIS A 48 -6.83 5.75 -5.20
N CYS A 49 -5.69 6.24 -5.69
CA CYS A 49 -5.32 7.64 -5.59
C CYS A 49 -6.17 8.49 -6.55
N VAL A 50 -6.71 9.59 -6.03
CA VAL A 50 -7.44 10.56 -6.84
C VAL A 50 -6.44 11.36 -7.64
N ASP A 51 -6.68 11.46 -8.94
CA ASP A 51 -5.88 12.33 -9.80
C ASP A 51 -4.38 11.98 -9.79
N ARG A 52 -4.06 10.68 -9.75
CA ARG A 52 -2.68 10.16 -9.62
C ARG A 52 -1.68 10.80 -10.61
N GLU A 53 -2.17 11.25 -11.77
CA GLU A 53 -1.36 11.89 -12.80
C GLU A 53 -0.85 13.29 -12.37
N ASN A 54 -1.54 13.93 -11.42
CA ASN A 54 -1.22 15.23 -10.87
C ASN A 54 -0.62 15.17 -9.46
N VAL A 55 -0.32 13.96 -8.94
CA VAL A 55 0.31 13.78 -7.63
C VAL A 55 1.80 13.62 -7.80
N TYR A 56 2.57 14.53 -7.21
CA TYR A 56 4.02 14.57 -7.28
C TYR A 56 4.63 14.43 -5.89
N VAL A 57 5.69 13.64 -5.80
CA VAL A 57 6.50 13.54 -4.58
C VAL A 57 7.70 14.46 -4.75
N SER A 58 7.82 15.46 -3.86
CA SER A 58 9.01 16.31 -3.85
C SER A 58 10.17 15.55 -3.22
N ARG A 59 11.31 15.55 -3.90
CA ARG A 59 12.57 15.00 -3.42
C ARG A 59 13.56 16.15 -3.25
N CYS A 60 14.33 16.09 -2.18
CA CYS A 60 15.47 16.97 -2.00
C CYS A 60 16.75 16.15 -2.18
N GLN A 61 17.61 16.56 -3.10
CA GLN A 61 18.92 15.96 -3.30
C GLN A 61 19.90 16.64 -2.33
N ILE A 62 20.48 15.87 -1.42
CA ILE A 62 21.52 16.35 -0.52
C ILE A 62 22.84 15.68 -0.93
N GLY A 63 23.72 16.43 -1.59
CA GLY A 63 24.97 15.91 -2.12
C GLY A 63 24.80 15.06 -3.38
N GLU A 64 25.71 14.09 -3.61
CA GLU A 64 25.69 13.20 -4.76
C GLU A 64 24.71 12.02 -4.63
N ASN A 65 24.14 11.81 -3.47
CA ASN A 65 23.19 10.71 -3.22
C ASN A 65 21.76 11.22 -3.31
N ASP A 66 20.97 10.55 -4.17
CA ASP A 66 19.51 10.70 -4.20
C ASP A 66 18.91 10.13 -2.90
N ALA A 67 18.81 10.95 -1.87
CA ALA A 67 18.05 10.60 -0.68
C ALA A 67 16.59 11.04 -0.88
N LEU A 68 15.64 10.12 -0.69
CA LEU A 68 14.27 10.47 -0.39
C LEU A 68 14.27 11.16 0.97
N VAL A 69 14.48 12.46 0.99
CA VAL A 69 14.34 13.22 2.22
C VAL A 69 12.86 13.47 2.43
N SER A 70 12.29 12.75 3.37
CA SER A 70 11.17 13.25 4.14
C SER A 70 11.60 14.62 4.65
N SER A 71 11.21 15.68 3.95
CA SER A 71 11.73 16.99 4.27
C SER A 71 11.17 17.46 5.60
N THR A 72 12.01 17.47 6.61
CA THR A 72 11.97 18.45 7.68
C THR A 72 12.32 19.86 7.16
N LEU A 73 12.59 20.02 5.87
CA LEU A 73 12.65 21.30 5.24
C LEU A 73 11.27 21.95 5.40
N ASN A 74 11.22 23.00 6.20
CA ASN A 74 10.04 23.82 6.40
C ASN A 74 9.40 24.05 5.03
N GLY A 75 8.11 23.77 4.91
CA GLY A 75 7.39 23.72 3.63
C GLY A 75 7.44 25.00 2.78
N ASP A 76 8.07 26.04 3.28
CA ASP A 76 8.25 27.36 2.63
C ASP A 76 9.47 27.40 1.67
N THR A 77 10.33 26.37 1.67
CA THR A 77 11.54 26.36 0.84
C THR A 77 11.39 25.62 -0.51
N LEU A 78 10.23 25.02 -0.79
CA LEU A 78 9.98 24.51 -2.13
C LEU A 78 9.71 25.69 -3.07
N ALA A 79 10.66 25.96 -3.96
CA ALA A 79 10.54 26.97 -5.05
C ALA A 79 9.54 26.52 -6.11
N VAL A 80 8.33 26.15 -5.71
CA VAL A 80 7.23 25.83 -6.60
C VAL A 80 6.25 26.99 -6.54
N ASP A 81 5.82 27.46 -7.70
CA ASP A 81 4.80 28.49 -7.80
C ASP A 81 3.53 28.03 -7.05
N PRO A 82 3.10 28.77 -6.01
CA PRO A 82 1.92 28.39 -5.22
C PRO A 82 0.65 28.24 -6.04
N SER A 83 0.57 28.90 -7.21
CA SER A 83 -0.59 28.81 -8.11
C SER A 83 -0.74 27.44 -8.76
N LEU A 84 0.34 26.66 -8.86
CA LEU A 84 0.36 25.32 -9.45
C LEU A 84 0.06 24.22 -8.42
N VAL A 85 0.08 24.54 -7.13
CA VAL A 85 -0.10 23.55 -6.05
C VAL A 85 -1.45 23.72 -5.41
N MET A 86 -2.38 22.82 -5.71
CA MET A 86 -3.72 22.83 -5.10
C MET A 86 -3.72 22.35 -3.65
N GLN A 87 -2.97 21.30 -3.36
CA GLN A 87 -2.89 20.69 -2.02
C GLN A 87 -1.48 20.19 -1.73
N ARG A 88 -1.07 20.28 -0.48
CA ARG A 88 0.18 19.71 0.03
C ARG A 88 -0.11 18.82 1.23
N SER A 89 0.59 17.71 1.31
CA SER A 89 0.56 16.83 2.46
C SER A 89 1.97 16.49 2.88
N ARG A 90 2.19 16.45 4.19
CA ARG A 90 3.45 15.96 4.77
C ARG A 90 3.26 14.52 5.18
N VAL A 91 4.20 13.69 4.77
CA VAL A 91 4.20 12.26 5.05
C VAL A 91 5.53 11.87 5.68
N THR A 92 5.47 11.15 6.80
CA THR A 92 6.66 10.55 7.41
C THR A 92 6.44 9.05 7.50
N LEU A 93 7.34 8.29 6.87
CA LEU A 93 7.30 6.83 6.89
C LEU A 93 7.93 6.33 8.19
N LEU A 94 7.26 5.42 8.87
CA LEU A 94 7.73 4.68 10.03
C LEU A 94 7.72 3.20 9.66
N ASP A 95 8.74 2.80 8.90
CA ASP A 95 8.87 1.43 8.43
C ASP A 95 9.38 0.54 9.56
N HIS A 96 8.75 -0.66 9.67
CA HIS A 96 9.15 -1.69 10.62
C HIS A 96 9.14 -1.26 12.09
N ASP A 97 8.28 -0.30 12.47
CA ASP A 97 8.15 0.12 13.85
C ASP A 97 7.36 -0.91 14.68
N MET A 98 7.65 -0.95 15.97
CA MET A 98 7.04 -1.89 16.90
C MET A 98 5.87 -1.23 17.64
N ILE A 99 4.72 -1.87 17.59
CA ILE A 99 3.57 -1.49 18.40
C ILE A 99 3.27 -2.55 19.46
N ARG A 100 2.69 -2.11 20.57
CA ARG A 100 2.31 -2.99 21.68
C ARG A 100 0.87 -2.72 22.10
N TYR A 101 0.10 -3.77 22.17
CA TYR A 101 -1.23 -3.78 22.77
C TYR A 101 -1.33 -4.97 23.73
N LYS A 102 -1.50 -4.69 25.04
CA LYS A 102 -1.42 -5.69 26.10
C LYS A 102 -0.13 -6.50 26.00
N ASP A 103 -0.21 -7.81 25.83
CA ASP A 103 0.94 -8.71 25.68
C ASP A 103 1.40 -8.90 24.24
N ASN A 104 0.61 -8.41 23.27
CA ASN A 104 0.92 -8.56 21.85
C ASN A 104 1.87 -7.45 21.39
N ARG A 105 2.94 -7.88 20.69
CA ARG A 105 3.88 -6.97 20.00
C ARG A 105 3.90 -7.33 18.53
N LEU A 106 3.72 -6.32 17.68
CA LEU A 106 3.71 -6.49 16.23
C LEU A 106 4.61 -5.45 15.58
N GLN A 107 5.31 -5.89 14.56
CA GLN A 107 6.03 -5.01 13.66
C GLN A 107 5.09 -4.56 12.55
N VAL A 108 5.01 -3.27 12.30
CA VAL A 108 4.04 -2.65 11.39
C VAL A 108 4.68 -1.52 10.61
N ASN A 109 4.15 -1.28 9.42
CA ASN A 109 4.52 -0.13 8.60
C ASN A 109 3.48 0.96 8.80
N MET A 110 3.92 2.08 9.34
CA MET A 110 3.03 3.19 9.66
C MET A 110 3.43 4.44 8.89
N ILE A 111 2.46 5.29 8.65
CA ILE A 111 2.66 6.60 8.04
C ILE A 111 2.07 7.65 8.97
N VAL A 112 2.90 8.61 9.36
CA VAL A 112 2.40 9.86 9.96
C VAL A 112 1.96 10.76 8.82
N ALA A 113 0.69 11.07 8.77
CA ALA A 113 0.07 11.85 7.73
C ALA A 113 -0.93 12.87 8.28
N ASP A 114 -1.25 13.84 7.47
CA ASP A 114 -2.31 14.80 7.76
C ASP A 114 -3.64 14.39 7.09
N THR A 115 -4.70 15.13 7.39
CA THR A 115 -6.02 14.89 6.80
C THR A 115 -6.05 15.12 5.28
N THR A 116 -5.12 15.90 4.75
CA THR A 116 -4.99 16.17 3.31
C THR A 116 -4.54 14.93 2.57
N PHE A 117 -3.59 14.18 3.15
CA PHE A 117 -3.14 12.89 2.60
C PHE A 117 -4.30 11.92 2.42
N LEU A 118 -5.13 11.78 3.45
CA LEU A 118 -6.28 10.87 3.41
C LEU A 118 -7.30 11.25 2.33
N LYS A 119 -7.46 12.54 2.03
CA LYS A 119 -8.34 13.01 0.94
C LYS A 119 -7.78 12.69 -0.44
N LEU A 120 -6.44 12.76 -0.60
CA LEU A 120 -5.77 12.45 -1.86
C LEU A 120 -5.83 10.97 -2.20
N PHE A 121 -5.64 10.09 -1.22
CA PHE A 121 -5.52 8.65 -1.44
C PHE A 121 -6.82 7.87 -1.26
N ARG A 122 -7.92 8.46 -0.83
CA ARG A 122 -9.27 7.87 -0.72
C ARG A 122 -9.31 6.43 -0.21
N TYR A 123 -8.64 6.15 0.90
CA TYR A 123 -8.80 4.86 1.56
C TYR A 123 -10.26 4.69 2.01
N GLN A 124 -10.87 3.56 1.71
CA GLN A 124 -12.24 3.29 2.11
C GLN A 124 -12.31 3.06 3.63
N LEU A 125 -13.08 3.89 4.34
CA LEU A 125 -13.35 3.69 5.75
C LEU A 125 -14.39 2.58 5.92
N LEU A 126 -14.06 1.59 6.76
CA LEU A 126 -14.96 0.49 7.12
C LEU A 126 -15.71 0.79 8.41
N GLN A 127 -15.04 1.44 9.39
CA GLN A 127 -15.61 1.70 10.71
C GLN A 127 -14.93 2.91 11.35
N GLY A 128 -15.67 3.65 12.19
CA GLY A 128 -15.18 4.80 12.95
C GLY A 128 -15.18 6.11 12.17
N GLU A 129 -14.25 7.01 12.51
CA GLU A 129 -14.10 8.32 11.88
C GLU A 129 -12.82 8.40 11.06
N TYR A 130 -12.95 8.97 9.85
CA TYR A 130 -11.83 9.23 8.95
C TYR A 130 -11.12 10.54 9.34
N SER A 131 -10.58 10.58 10.54
CA SER A 131 -9.99 11.80 11.09
C SER A 131 -8.65 11.57 11.77
N LEU A 132 -7.66 12.34 11.34
CA LEU A 132 -6.35 12.49 11.98
C LEU A 132 -6.17 13.91 12.54
N SER A 133 -7.27 14.62 12.80
CA SER A 133 -7.24 16.03 13.20
C SER A 133 -6.70 16.24 14.61
N LYS A 134 -6.86 15.25 15.50
CA LYS A 134 -6.36 15.33 16.87
C LYS A 134 -5.03 14.56 16.98
N PRO A 135 -4.04 15.11 17.68
CA PRO A 135 -2.80 14.37 17.99
C PRO A 135 -3.10 13.07 18.75
N GLY A 136 -2.35 12.01 18.43
CA GLY A 136 -2.52 10.72 19.10
C GLY A 136 -3.67 9.86 18.59
N MET A 137 -4.19 10.15 17.39
CA MET A 137 -5.19 9.31 16.73
C MET A 137 -4.52 8.44 15.66
N ALA A 138 -5.09 7.25 15.45
CA ALA A 138 -4.67 6.33 14.42
C ALA A 138 -5.85 5.75 13.63
N LEU A 139 -5.63 5.55 12.34
CA LEU A 139 -6.47 4.71 11.49
C LEU A 139 -5.71 3.42 11.23
N LEU A 140 -6.35 2.27 11.46
CA LEU A 140 -5.73 0.96 11.25
C LEU A 140 -6.30 0.29 10.01
N SER A 141 -5.46 -0.49 9.33
CA SER A 141 -5.95 -1.41 8.31
C SER A 141 -6.80 -2.51 8.97
N GLU A 142 -7.80 -3.03 8.25
CA GLU A 142 -8.63 -4.14 8.72
C GLU A 142 -7.77 -5.33 9.19
N HIS A 143 -6.71 -5.64 8.44
CA HIS A 143 -5.80 -6.72 8.75
C HIS A 143 -5.07 -6.52 10.09
N LEU A 144 -4.54 -5.30 10.33
CA LEU A 144 -3.85 -4.97 11.57
C LEU A 144 -4.83 -4.94 12.75
N ALA A 145 -6.02 -4.37 12.55
CA ALA A 145 -7.06 -4.33 13.57
C ALA A 145 -7.43 -5.75 14.02
N HIS A 146 -7.61 -6.67 13.08
CA HIS A 146 -7.89 -8.07 13.39
C HIS A 146 -6.74 -8.78 14.12
N LYS A 147 -5.49 -8.48 13.74
CA LYS A 147 -4.29 -9.07 14.40
C LYS A 147 -4.13 -8.59 15.85
N LEU A 148 -4.38 -7.30 16.12
CA LEU A 148 -4.18 -6.70 17.45
C LEU A 148 -5.33 -7.01 18.41
N PHE A 149 -6.57 -6.85 17.93
CA PHE A 149 -7.77 -6.84 18.76
C PHE A 149 -8.63 -8.09 18.60
N GLY A 150 -8.33 -8.93 17.59
CA GLY A 150 -9.10 -10.14 17.30
C GLY A 150 -10.53 -9.80 16.88
N LYS A 151 -11.50 -10.25 17.69
CA LYS A 151 -12.94 -9.99 17.48
C LYS A 151 -13.47 -8.79 18.28
N GLN A 152 -12.62 -8.13 19.08
CA GLN A 152 -13.03 -6.97 19.88
C GLN A 152 -13.14 -5.74 18.97
N ASN A 153 -14.05 -4.82 19.31
CA ASN A 153 -14.14 -3.55 18.60
C ASN A 153 -12.89 -2.70 18.91
N PRO A 154 -12.08 -2.36 17.91
CA PRO A 154 -10.83 -1.62 18.12
C PRO A 154 -11.04 -0.12 18.28
N ILE A 155 -12.22 0.43 17.94
CA ILE A 155 -12.47 1.88 18.00
C ILE A 155 -12.45 2.36 19.45
N GLY A 156 -11.62 3.39 19.72
CA GLY A 156 -11.41 3.94 21.06
C GLY A 156 -10.35 3.19 21.88
N GLU A 157 -9.89 2.03 21.44
CA GLU A 157 -8.81 1.32 22.10
C GLU A 157 -7.47 2.03 21.88
N THR A 158 -6.53 1.82 22.81
CA THR A 158 -5.22 2.49 22.80
C THR A 158 -4.10 1.48 22.74
N PHE A 159 -3.15 1.71 21.86
CA PHE A 159 -1.91 0.93 21.76
C PHE A 159 -0.68 1.83 21.94
N VAL A 160 0.47 1.24 22.19
CA VAL A 160 1.71 1.97 22.50
C VAL A 160 2.70 1.76 21.36
N LEU A 161 3.30 2.85 20.89
CA LEU A 161 4.39 2.85 19.90
C LEU A 161 5.72 2.46 20.54
N SER A 162 6.73 2.14 19.73
CA SER A 162 8.12 1.91 20.17
C SER A 162 8.68 3.07 20.99
N THR A 163 8.27 4.29 20.66
CA THR A 163 8.63 5.53 21.37
C THR A 163 8.01 5.65 22.76
N GLY A 164 7.18 4.71 23.18
CA GLY A 164 6.44 4.75 24.46
C GLY A 164 5.19 5.63 24.44
N LYS A 165 4.85 6.24 23.31
CA LYS A 165 3.65 7.08 23.19
C LYS A 165 2.42 6.22 22.94
N SER A 166 1.32 6.62 23.58
CA SER A 166 0.01 5.98 23.41
C SER A 166 -0.77 6.64 22.29
N VAL A 167 -1.41 5.83 21.46
CA VAL A 167 -2.22 6.25 20.32
C VAL A 167 -3.58 5.57 20.38
N THR A 168 -4.64 6.32 20.11
CA THR A 168 -6.04 5.84 20.15
C THR A 168 -6.55 5.56 18.74
N VAL A 169 -7.21 4.44 18.57
CA VAL A 169 -7.81 4.04 17.29
C VAL A 169 -9.06 4.86 17.02
N SER A 170 -9.07 5.64 15.94
CA SER A 170 -10.20 6.45 15.49
C SER A 170 -11.06 5.77 14.42
N GLY A 171 -10.45 4.90 13.61
CA GLY A 171 -11.15 4.23 12.53
C GLY A 171 -10.38 3.08 11.95
N ILE A 172 -11.07 2.31 11.11
CA ILE A 172 -10.54 1.17 10.35
C ILE A 172 -10.75 1.43 8.88
N PHE A 173 -9.70 1.26 8.08
CA PHE A 173 -9.77 1.36 6.63
C PHE A 173 -9.57 0.01 5.94
N ALA A 174 -10.20 -0.14 4.78
CA ALA A 174 -9.98 -1.30 3.92
C ALA A 174 -8.59 -1.25 3.30
N THR A 175 -7.88 -2.38 3.31
CA THR A 175 -6.63 -2.49 2.56
C THR A 175 -6.97 -2.45 1.06
N PRO A 176 -6.31 -1.57 0.26
CA PRO A 176 -6.56 -1.52 -1.17
C PRO A 176 -6.30 -2.89 -1.82
N GLU A 177 -7.21 -3.31 -2.71
CA GLU A 177 -7.06 -4.58 -3.45
C GLU A 177 -5.86 -4.55 -4.40
N ASN A 178 -5.58 -3.38 -4.96
CA ASN A 178 -4.47 -3.19 -5.87
C ASN A 178 -3.18 -2.89 -5.09
N LYS A 179 -2.04 -3.24 -5.72
CA LYS A 179 -0.72 -2.91 -5.17
C LYS A 179 -0.61 -1.40 -4.98
N SER A 180 -0.12 -0.98 -3.83
CA SER A 180 0.27 0.41 -3.56
C SER A 180 1.78 0.49 -3.36
N ILE A 181 2.39 1.60 -3.76
CA ILE A 181 3.78 1.92 -3.44
C ILE A 181 3.94 2.04 -1.93
N LEU A 182 2.92 2.58 -1.27
CA LEU A 182 2.88 2.73 0.17
C LEU A 182 2.14 1.54 0.80
N GLN A 183 2.89 0.58 1.32
CA GLN A 183 2.32 -0.52 2.11
C GLN A 183 2.12 -0.03 3.54
N VAL A 184 0.89 0.35 3.87
CA VAL A 184 0.55 0.98 5.14
C VAL A 184 -0.38 0.08 5.95
N ASP A 185 0.06 -0.23 7.17
CA ASP A 185 -0.77 -0.92 8.16
C ASP A 185 -1.56 0.05 9.02
N ALA A 186 -1.01 1.25 9.27
CA ALA A 186 -1.69 2.29 10.04
C ALA A 186 -1.29 3.70 9.62
N PHE A 187 -2.25 4.62 9.68
CA PHE A 187 -2.02 6.06 9.60
C PHE A 187 -2.04 6.66 11.00
N LEU A 188 -1.07 7.50 11.30
CA LEU A 188 -0.97 8.22 12.56
C LEU A 188 -1.16 9.71 12.32
N SER A 189 -1.85 10.37 13.24
CA SER A 189 -1.82 11.83 13.31
C SER A 189 -0.44 12.31 13.78
N ALA A 190 -0.08 13.54 13.43
CA ALA A 190 1.15 14.15 13.88
C ALA A 190 1.26 14.10 15.42
N LEU A 191 2.34 13.50 15.90
CA LEU A 191 2.65 13.39 17.32
C LEU A 191 3.89 14.24 17.61
N PRO A 192 3.86 15.16 18.58
CA PRO A 192 5.05 15.90 18.98
C PRO A 192 6.18 14.92 19.35
N GLY A 193 7.33 15.03 18.65
CA GLY A 193 8.52 14.21 18.90
C GLY A 193 8.52 12.79 18.30
N VAL A 194 7.63 12.48 17.36
CA VAL A 194 7.71 11.28 16.49
C VAL A 194 8.31 11.65 15.13
N CYS A 195 8.08 12.86 14.67
CA CYS A 195 8.74 13.40 13.49
C CYS A 195 10.00 14.18 13.93
N ARG A 196 11.18 13.62 13.75
CA ARG A 196 12.47 14.30 13.76
C ARG A 196 13.07 14.31 12.39
#